data_21fd02c4a27c8f8c6639c21942a213a8
#
_entry.id   21fd02c4a27c8f8c6639c21942a213a8
#
_cell.length_a   1.000
_cell.length_b   1.000
_cell.length_c   1.000
_cell.angle_alpha   90.00
_cell.angle_beta   90.00
_cell.angle_gamma   90.00
#
_symmetry.space_group_name_H-M   'P 1'
#
loop_
_entity.id
_entity.type
_entity.pdbx_description
1 polymer ?
#
loop_
_entity_poly.entity_id
_entity_poly.type
_entity_poly.pdbx_seq_one_letter_code
_entity_poly.pdbx_strand_id
1 'polypeptide(L)'
;MSSACLFQIRCLAQPPLHALGIIAGNGVYPRLLADGARRAGVKKIVAAAFTDETDPVLERHVNVLEWMRVGQLGRLLKFFRSQDIHHAIMAGQIAPKNLFDLRPDLKALMLLGKLKERNAESIFAAIADELAKVEVDLLPATTFLEDSLARPGLIAGPKLSPRQEHDVELGWDIAKEIARLDIGQTIVIKNGTIVAVEALEGTNEAIKRGGTLAREGAVMVKVSKPNQDMRFDVPVIGVETVRIAAESGVRVIAVEAGKTLLLERDAVIALASASNMSVVAR
;
A
#
# COMPACT_ATOMS: atom_id res chain seq x y z
N MET A 1 29.35 -29.08 34.07
CA MET A 1 29.83 -27.73 33.60
C MET A 1 29.32 -27.58 32.21
N SER A 2 28.20 -26.87 32.10
CA SER A 2 27.46 -26.69 30.83
C SER A 2 27.75 -25.31 30.29
N SER A 3 28.40 -25.27 29.13
CA SER A 3 28.76 -24.02 28.47
C SER A 3 27.58 -23.59 27.57
N ALA A 4 26.73 -22.67 28.05
CA ALA A 4 25.67 -22.10 27.28
C ALA A 4 26.29 -21.13 26.27
N CYS A 5 26.32 -21.53 25.00
CA CYS A 5 26.73 -20.69 23.88
C CYS A 5 25.60 -19.70 23.57
N LEU A 6 25.73 -18.47 24.05
CA LEU A 6 24.88 -17.34 23.68
C LEU A 6 25.16 -16.97 22.21
N PHE A 7 24.30 -17.42 21.33
CA PHE A 7 24.21 -16.88 19.96
C PHE A 7 23.61 -15.47 20.04
N GLN A 8 24.45 -14.47 20.23
CA GLN A 8 24.11 -13.07 19.94
C GLN A 8 24.02 -12.91 18.42
N ILE A 9 22.79 -12.97 17.88
CA ILE A 9 22.53 -12.50 16.53
C ILE A 9 22.79 -10.98 16.54
N ARG A 10 24.00 -10.60 16.15
CA ARG A 10 24.29 -9.23 15.75
C ARG A 10 23.44 -8.94 14.52
N CYS A 11 22.33 -8.25 14.72
CA CYS A 11 21.66 -7.53 13.65
C CYS A 11 22.69 -6.54 13.14
N LEU A 12 23.35 -6.88 12.03
CA LEU A 12 24.21 -5.95 11.28
C LEU A 12 23.25 -4.89 10.75
N ALA A 13 23.15 -3.77 11.48
CA ALA A 13 22.48 -2.59 10.97
C ALA A 13 23.15 -2.25 9.62
N GLN A 14 22.41 -2.38 8.54
CA GLN A 14 22.88 -1.88 7.25
C GLN A 14 23.23 -0.40 7.42
N PRO A 15 24.32 0.07 6.80
CA PRO A 15 24.68 1.49 6.91
C PRO A 15 23.47 2.33 6.49
N PRO A 16 23.21 3.44 7.19
CA PRO A 16 22.04 4.26 6.89
C PRO A 16 22.06 4.66 5.41
N LEU A 17 20.97 4.42 4.73
CA LEU A 17 20.82 4.78 3.33
C LEU A 17 21.08 6.28 3.17
N HIS A 18 22.05 6.66 2.34
CA HIS A 18 22.44 8.06 2.17
C HIS A 18 21.41 8.84 1.34
N ALA A 19 20.92 8.23 0.27
CA ALA A 19 20.00 8.84 -0.69
C ALA A 19 18.86 7.88 -1.05
N LEU A 20 17.64 8.42 -1.17
CA LEU A 20 16.42 7.68 -1.52
C LEU A 20 15.67 8.37 -2.65
N GLY A 21 15.27 7.62 -3.66
CA GLY A 21 14.28 8.01 -4.67
C GLY A 21 12.87 7.61 -4.24
N ILE A 22 11.90 8.47 -4.43
CA ILE A 22 10.48 8.16 -4.26
C ILE A 22 9.78 8.27 -5.61
N ILE A 23 9.13 7.19 -6.04
CA ILE A 23 8.17 7.22 -7.15
C ILE A 23 6.81 7.50 -6.50
N ALA A 24 6.36 8.75 -6.60
CA ALA A 24 5.29 9.28 -5.78
C ALA A 24 3.95 9.27 -6.52
N GLY A 25 3.05 8.38 -6.13
CA GLY A 25 1.65 8.40 -6.54
C GLY A 25 0.79 9.30 -5.67
N ASN A 26 -0.51 9.05 -5.68
CA ASN A 26 -1.53 9.78 -4.96
C ASN A 26 -1.55 9.44 -3.45
N GLY A 27 -2.13 10.37 -2.67
CA GLY A 27 -2.40 10.19 -1.25
C GLY A 27 -1.25 10.60 -0.33
N VAL A 28 -1.43 10.32 0.96
CA VAL A 28 -0.50 10.73 2.03
C VAL A 28 0.76 9.87 2.11
N TYR A 29 0.76 8.72 1.46
CA TYR A 29 1.81 7.72 1.58
C TYR A 29 3.20 8.25 1.18
N PRO A 30 3.40 8.95 0.03
CA PRO A 30 4.70 9.50 -0.34
C PRO A 30 5.27 10.44 0.73
N ARG A 31 4.43 11.27 1.33
CA ARG A 31 4.81 12.19 2.40
C ARG A 31 5.24 11.43 3.67
N LEU A 32 4.43 10.48 4.12
CA LEU A 32 4.75 9.67 5.30
C LEU A 32 6.04 8.87 5.12
N LEU A 33 6.28 8.36 3.92
CA LEU A 33 7.52 7.68 3.56
C LEU A 33 8.73 8.64 3.63
N ALA A 34 8.63 9.84 3.06
CA ALA A 34 9.69 10.84 3.11
C ALA A 34 10.03 11.20 4.57
N ASP A 35 9.01 11.41 5.41
CA ASP A 35 9.18 11.70 6.84
C ASP A 35 9.80 10.52 7.59
N GLY A 36 9.38 9.29 7.28
CA GLY A 36 9.95 8.06 7.85
C GLY A 36 11.43 7.90 7.48
N ALA A 37 11.76 8.04 6.21
CA ALA A 37 13.14 7.99 5.72
C ALA A 37 14.02 9.07 6.37
N ARG A 38 13.50 10.28 6.55
CA ARG A 38 14.19 11.37 7.22
C ARG A 38 14.48 11.03 8.70
N ARG A 39 13.50 10.48 9.42
CA ARG A 39 13.69 10.00 10.80
C ARG A 39 14.72 8.88 10.89
N ALA A 40 14.79 8.01 9.90
CA ALA A 40 15.78 6.94 9.79
C ALA A 40 17.19 7.42 9.39
N GLY A 41 17.37 8.73 9.16
CA GLY A 41 18.68 9.34 8.89
C GLY A 41 19.04 9.47 7.40
N VAL A 42 18.10 9.21 6.48
CA VAL A 42 18.31 9.46 5.04
C VAL A 42 18.47 10.97 4.80
N LYS A 43 19.60 11.36 4.25
CA LYS A 43 19.97 12.78 4.10
C LYS A 43 19.45 13.40 2.81
N LYS A 44 19.44 12.64 1.73
CA LYS A 44 18.98 13.10 0.41
C LYS A 44 17.74 12.29 0.02
N ILE A 45 16.61 12.95 -0.12
CA ILE A 45 15.36 12.36 -0.62
C ILE A 45 14.96 13.10 -1.87
N VAL A 46 14.80 12.39 -2.98
CA VAL A 46 14.33 12.96 -4.24
C VAL A 46 13.02 12.28 -4.65
N ALA A 47 12.09 13.00 -5.24
CA ALA A 47 10.82 12.45 -5.64
C ALA A 47 10.50 12.71 -7.12
N ALA A 48 10.10 11.67 -7.82
CA ALA A 48 9.42 11.75 -9.10
C ALA A 48 7.91 11.84 -8.82
N ALA A 49 7.34 13.02 -9.03
CA ALA A 49 5.93 13.33 -8.78
C ALA A 49 5.15 13.31 -10.11
N PHE A 50 3.94 12.79 -10.08
CA PHE A 50 3.10 12.69 -11.26
C PHE A 50 2.01 13.78 -11.25
N THR A 51 1.93 14.53 -12.35
CA THR A 51 0.88 15.54 -12.56
C THR A 51 -0.49 14.87 -12.42
N ASP A 52 -1.41 15.52 -11.72
CA ASP A 52 -2.78 15.09 -11.44
C ASP A 52 -2.89 13.84 -10.51
N GLU A 53 -1.77 13.37 -9.94
CA GLU A 53 -1.74 12.27 -8.98
C GLU A 53 -1.12 12.69 -7.65
N THR A 54 0.12 13.16 -7.68
CA THR A 54 0.91 13.44 -6.47
C THR A 54 0.45 14.71 -5.78
N ASP A 55 0.27 14.66 -4.46
CA ASP A 55 -0.03 15.85 -3.66
C ASP A 55 1.18 16.83 -3.68
N PRO A 56 0.99 18.09 -4.11
CA PRO A 56 2.06 19.09 -4.13
C PRO A 56 2.72 19.35 -2.78
N VAL A 57 2.05 19.03 -1.68
CA VAL A 57 2.63 19.16 -0.33
C VAL A 57 3.92 18.36 -0.16
N LEU A 58 4.12 17.30 -0.96
CA LEU A 58 5.33 16.48 -0.95
C LEU A 58 6.61 17.29 -1.18
N GLU A 59 6.55 18.40 -1.92
CA GLU A 59 7.70 19.27 -2.21
C GLU A 59 8.38 19.77 -0.92
N ARG A 60 7.62 19.95 0.15
CA ARG A 60 8.15 20.41 1.46
C ARG A 60 8.88 19.31 2.25
N HIS A 61 8.74 18.04 1.84
CA HIS A 61 9.25 16.86 2.53
C HIS A 61 10.48 16.24 1.85
N VAL A 62 10.83 16.69 0.65
CA VAL A 62 11.93 16.15 -0.16
C VAL A 62 12.96 17.22 -0.50
N ASN A 63 14.18 16.81 -0.88
CA ASN A 63 15.24 17.73 -1.26
C ASN A 63 15.10 18.21 -2.71
N VAL A 64 14.61 17.31 -3.59
CA VAL A 64 14.37 17.59 -5.00
C VAL A 64 13.08 16.92 -5.40
N LEU A 65 12.21 17.64 -6.09
CA LEU A 65 10.98 17.10 -6.66
C LEU A 65 10.95 17.41 -8.15
N GLU A 66 10.74 16.39 -8.97
CA GLU A 66 10.56 16.54 -10.42
C GLU A 66 9.18 16.10 -10.85
N TRP A 67 8.43 17.04 -11.43
CA TRP A 67 7.10 16.77 -11.98
C TRP A 67 7.21 16.12 -13.36
N MET A 68 6.48 15.03 -13.55
CA MET A 68 6.38 14.33 -14.82
C MET A 68 4.96 13.78 -15.02
N ARG A 69 4.68 13.28 -16.22
CA ARG A 69 3.41 12.59 -16.48
C ARG A 69 3.57 11.09 -16.25
N VAL A 70 2.48 10.43 -15.85
CA VAL A 70 2.43 8.96 -15.83
C VAL A 70 2.78 8.43 -17.23
N GLY A 71 3.67 7.43 -17.29
CA GLY A 71 4.16 6.88 -18.56
C GLY A 71 5.48 7.48 -19.09
N GLN A 72 6.08 8.49 -18.43
CA GLN A 72 7.38 9.02 -18.82
C GLN A 72 8.54 8.24 -18.16
N LEU A 73 8.65 6.94 -18.49
CA LEU A 73 9.65 6.03 -17.91
C LEU A 73 11.09 6.48 -18.19
N GLY A 74 11.38 6.86 -19.41
CA GLY A 74 12.74 7.33 -19.77
C GLY A 74 13.15 8.58 -19.00
N ARG A 75 12.20 9.48 -18.73
CA ARG A 75 12.41 10.67 -17.89
C ARG A 75 12.69 10.29 -16.44
N LEU A 76 11.93 9.36 -15.88
CA LEU A 76 12.12 8.83 -14.53
C LEU A 76 13.53 8.25 -14.35
N LEU A 77 13.95 7.36 -15.26
CA LEU A 77 15.28 6.74 -15.22
C LEU A 77 16.40 7.78 -15.32
N LYS A 78 16.26 8.77 -16.24
CA LYS A 78 17.23 9.86 -16.38
C LYS A 78 17.30 10.73 -15.13
N PHE A 79 16.15 11.03 -14.51
CA PHE A 79 16.07 11.82 -13.29
C PHE A 79 16.84 11.14 -12.16
N PHE A 80 16.55 9.87 -11.85
CA PHE A 80 17.23 9.15 -10.77
C PHE A 80 18.73 9.03 -11.01
N ARG A 81 19.17 8.73 -12.24
CA ARG A 81 20.60 8.74 -12.58
C ARG A 81 21.25 10.10 -12.37
N SER A 82 20.60 11.20 -12.78
CA SER A 82 21.13 12.55 -12.61
C SER A 82 21.25 12.98 -11.14
N GLN A 83 20.48 12.32 -10.28
CA GLN A 83 20.47 12.56 -8.84
C GLN A 83 21.33 11.56 -8.05
N ASP A 84 22.03 10.65 -8.73
CA ASP A 84 22.85 9.61 -8.11
C ASP A 84 22.05 8.75 -7.11
N ILE A 85 20.88 8.29 -7.55
CA ILE A 85 19.98 7.45 -6.75
C ILE A 85 20.22 6.00 -7.11
N HIS A 86 20.49 5.18 -6.09
CA HIS A 86 20.68 3.74 -6.20
C HIS A 86 19.55 2.93 -5.52
N HIS A 87 18.72 3.57 -4.72
CA HIS A 87 17.57 2.92 -4.06
C HIS A 87 16.33 3.77 -4.23
N ALA A 88 15.23 3.14 -4.59
CA ALA A 88 13.95 3.83 -4.73
C ALA A 88 12.81 3.05 -4.06
N ILE A 89 11.73 3.73 -3.74
CA ILE A 89 10.50 3.15 -3.21
C ILE A 89 9.33 3.71 -4.01
N MET A 90 8.39 2.84 -4.37
CA MET A 90 7.09 3.24 -4.91
C MET A 90 6.12 3.48 -3.75
N ALA A 91 5.50 4.64 -3.69
CA ALA A 91 4.55 4.99 -2.65
C ALA A 91 3.34 5.74 -3.22
N GLY A 92 2.14 5.35 -2.81
CA GLY A 92 0.89 5.93 -3.30
C GLY A 92 0.29 5.18 -4.48
N GLN A 93 -0.93 5.55 -4.84
CA GLN A 93 -1.66 4.96 -5.96
C GLN A 93 -1.51 5.80 -7.23
N ILE A 94 -1.64 5.14 -8.38
CA ILE A 94 -1.95 5.78 -9.67
C ILE A 94 -3.40 5.43 -10.00
N ALA A 95 -4.24 6.43 -10.25
CA ALA A 95 -5.65 6.20 -10.54
C ALA A 95 -5.83 5.33 -11.79
N PRO A 96 -6.72 4.29 -11.78
CA PRO A 96 -6.93 3.40 -12.93
C PRO A 96 -7.24 4.12 -14.23
N LYS A 97 -8.02 5.21 -14.17
CA LYS A 97 -8.34 6.05 -15.34
C LYS A 97 -7.08 6.60 -16.02
N ASN A 98 -6.04 6.92 -15.25
CA ASN A 98 -4.80 7.47 -15.77
C ASN A 98 -3.89 6.41 -16.38
N LEU A 99 -4.15 5.12 -16.10
CA LEU A 99 -3.50 4.01 -16.78
C LEU A 99 -4.03 3.78 -18.21
N PHE A 100 -5.26 4.20 -18.51
CA PHE A 100 -5.84 4.13 -19.87
C PHE A 100 -5.54 5.36 -20.73
N ASP A 101 -5.31 6.53 -20.09
CA ASP A 101 -4.98 7.81 -20.77
C ASP A 101 -3.47 8.08 -20.81
N LEU A 102 -2.65 7.04 -20.71
CA LEU A 102 -1.20 7.16 -20.75
C LEU A 102 -0.73 7.80 -22.05
N ARG A 103 0.13 8.81 -21.94
CA ARG A 103 0.97 9.30 -23.05
C ARG A 103 2.40 8.79 -22.84
N PRO A 104 2.64 7.48 -23.11
CA PRO A 104 3.91 6.87 -22.83
C PRO A 104 5.01 7.50 -23.68
N ASP A 105 6.20 7.70 -23.09
CA ASP A 105 7.39 7.99 -23.87
C ASP A 105 7.84 6.74 -24.64
N LEU A 106 8.83 6.91 -25.53
CA LEU A 106 9.31 5.80 -26.36
C LEU A 106 9.78 4.60 -25.51
N LYS A 107 10.37 4.86 -24.35
CA LYS A 107 10.84 3.80 -23.44
C LYS A 107 9.68 3.01 -22.85
N ALA A 108 8.66 3.70 -22.33
CA ALA A 108 7.47 3.07 -21.81
C ALA A 108 6.68 2.33 -22.91
N LEU A 109 6.60 2.89 -24.12
CA LEU A 109 5.93 2.24 -25.25
C LEU A 109 6.62 0.91 -25.61
N MET A 110 7.96 0.90 -25.68
CA MET A 110 8.73 -0.31 -25.94
C MET A 110 8.56 -1.36 -24.83
N LEU A 111 8.49 -0.92 -23.56
CA LEU A 111 8.25 -1.80 -22.42
C LEU A 111 6.85 -2.44 -22.51
N LEU A 112 5.81 -1.62 -22.69
CA LEU A 112 4.43 -2.11 -22.82
C LEU A 112 4.23 -3.06 -24.01
N GLY A 113 4.97 -2.85 -25.11
CA GLY A 113 4.95 -3.72 -26.29
C GLY A 113 5.53 -5.13 -26.05
N LYS A 114 6.36 -5.30 -25.00
CA LYS A 114 6.96 -6.60 -24.65
C LYS A 114 6.11 -7.40 -23.65
N LEU A 115 5.16 -6.75 -22.95
CA LEU A 115 4.33 -7.41 -21.97
C LEU A 115 3.24 -8.25 -22.64
N LYS A 116 3.14 -9.51 -22.22
CA LYS A 116 2.05 -10.42 -22.63
C LYS A 116 0.74 -10.03 -21.98
N GLU A 117 0.80 -9.64 -20.70
CA GLU A 117 -0.34 -9.17 -19.91
C GLU A 117 -0.06 -7.74 -19.45
N ARG A 118 -1.07 -6.88 -19.51
CA ARG A 118 -0.95 -5.46 -19.15
C ARG A 118 -1.72 -5.15 -17.88
N ASN A 119 -1.58 -6.01 -16.87
CA ASN A 119 -2.08 -5.73 -15.54
C ASN A 119 -1.08 -4.89 -14.74
N ALA A 120 -1.50 -4.34 -13.61
CA ALA A 120 -0.66 -3.45 -12.80
C ALA A 120 0.63 -4.15 -12.32
N GLU A 121 0.54 -5.42 -11.92
CA GLU A 121 1.66 -6.20 -11.42
C GLU A 121 2.76 -6.37 -12.48
N SER A 122 2.40 -6.81 -13.71
CA SER A 122 3.36 -6.98 -14.80
C SER A 122 4.00 -5.66 -15.23
N ILE A 123 3.25 -4.54 -15.23
CA ILE A 123 3.76 -3.22 -15.54
C ILE A 123 4.77 -2.76 -14.48
N PHE A 124 4.44 -2.89 -13.20
CA PHE A 124 5.34 -2.45 -12.12
C PHE A 124 6.58 -3.34 -12.01
N ALA A 125 6.46 -4.66 -12.21
CA ALA A 125 7.60 -5.56 -12.29
C ALA A 125 8.56 -5.15 -13.42
N ALA A 126 8.02 -4.85 -14.61
CA ALA A 126 8.83 -4.41 -15.73
C ALA A 126 9.48 -3.03 -15.51
N ILE A 127 8.83 -2.11 -14.78
CA ILE A 127 9.44 -0.85 -14.36
C ILE A 127 10.59 -1.11 -13.38
N ALA A 128 10.43 -2.03 -12.43
CA ALA A 128 11.49 -2.43 -11.50
C ALA A 128 12.71 -2.99 -12.25
N ASP A 129 12.50 -3.82 -13.28
CA ASP A 129 13.57 -4.34 -14.13
C ASP A 129 14.29 -3.23 -14.91
N GLU A 130 13.58 -2.22 -15.39
CA GLU A 130 14.21 -1.08 -16.08
C GLU A 130 14.98 -0.16 -15.12
N LEU A 131 14.52 -0.01 -13.87
CA LEU A 131 15.24 0.67 -12.80
C LEU A 131 16.55 -0.07 -12.47
N ALA A 132 16.52 -1.38 -12.31
CA ALA A 132 17.70 -2.20 -12.04
C ALA A 132 18.76 -2.09 -13.14
N LYS A 133 18.39 -1.93 -14.42
CA LYS A 133 19.33 -1.70 -15.54
C LYS A 133 20.09 -0.37 -15.45
N VAL A 134 19.61 0.55 -14.65
CA VAL A 134 20.26 1.85 -14.39
C VAL A 134 20.79 1.93 -12.96
N GLU A 135 21.01 0.75 -12.34
CA GLU A 135 21.58 0.61 -10.99
C GLU A 135 20.71 1.24 -9.88
N VAL A 136 19.39 1.20 -10.06
CA VAL A 136 18.42 1.65 -9.05
C VAL A 136 17.63 0.44 -8.57
N ASP A 137 17.88 0.02 -7.32
CA ASP A 137 17.17 -1.07 -6.68
C ASP A 137 15.87 -0.58 -6.06
N LEU A 138 14.77 -1.29 -6.34
CA LEU A 138 13.48 -0.98 -5.76
C LEU A 138 13.32 -1.71 -4.41
N LEU A 139 13.27 -0.94 -3.32
CA LEU A 139 13.09 -1.45 -1.97
C LEU A 139 11.62 -1.78 -1.70
N PRO A 140 11.32 -2.65 -0.69
CA PRO A 140 9.97 -2.87 -0.23
C PRO A 140 9.27 -1.55 0.15
N ALA A 141 8.02 -1.41 -0.27
CA ALA A 141 7.25 -0.19 -0.03
C ALA A 141 6.96 0.07 1.45
N THR A 142 7.13 -0.94 2.32
CA THR A 142 7.02 -0.81 3.78
C THR A 142 8.27 -0.26 4.46
N THR A 143 9.41 -0.15 3.75
CA THR A 143 10.67 0.35 4.28
C THR A 143 10.48 1.77 4.84
N PHE A 144 11.01 2.04 6.03
CA PHE A 144 10.84 3.27 6.82
C PHE A 144 9.42 3.51 7.37
N LEU A 145 8.50 2.55 7.21
CA LEU A 145 7.13 2.60 7.72
C LEU A 145 6.74 1.32 8.48
N GLU A 146 7.73 0.60 9.01
CA GLU A 146 7.53 -0.65 9.76
C GLU A 146 6.61 -0.45 10.98
N ASP A 147 6.67 0.71 11.62
CA ASP A 147 5.78 1.08 12.74
C ASP A 147 4.32 1.29 12.31
N SER A 148 4.09 1.53 11.03
CA SER A 148 2.75 1.65 10.45
C SER A 148 2.15 0.31 10.03
N LEU A 149 2.91 -0.80 10.08
CA LEU A 149 2.37 -2.12 9.82
C LEU A 149 1.35 -2.51 10.90
N ALA A 150 0.25 -3.10 10.47
CA ALA A 150 -0.77 -3.63 11.36
C ALA A 150 -0.17 -4.75 12.23
N ARG A 151 -0.23 -4.59 13.56
CA ARG A 151 0.23 -5.61 14.51
C ARG A 151 -0.93 -6.55 14.86
N PRO A 152 -0.69 -7.84 15.09
CA PRO A 152 -1.74 -8.79 15.41
C PRO A 152 -2.60 -8.36 16.61
N GLY A 153 -3.91 -8.58 16.52
CA GLY A 153 -4.88 -8.30 17.56
C GLY A 153 -5.83 -7.14 17.27
N LEU A 154 -6.51 -6.69 18.31
CA LEU A 154 -7.42 -5.54 18.25
C LEU A 154 -6.60 -4.24 18.25
N ILE A 155 -6.75 -3.46 17.19
CA ILE A 155 -6.03 -2.19 17.00
C ILE A 155 -6.86 -1.00 17.51
N ALA A 156 -8.16 -1.02 17.25
CA ALA A 156 -9.09 0.05 17.66
C ALA A 156 -10.49 -0.49 17.87
N GLY A 157 -11.29 0.25 18.64
CA GLY A 157 -12.72 0.00 18.85
C GLY A 157 -13.04 -1.13 19.82
N PRO A 158 -14.30 -1.58 19.88
CA PRO A 158 -14.75 -2.61 20.78
C PRO A 158 -14.28 -4.01 20.38
N LYS A 159 -14.32 -4.97 21.33
CA LYS A 159 -14.11 -6.39 21.00
C LYS A 159 -15.19 -6.88 20.04
N LEU A 160 -14.81 -7.74 19.13
CA LEU A 160 -15.74 -8.36 18.20
C LEU A 160 -16.74 -9.27 18.95
N SER A 161 -18.00 -9.26 18.52
CA SER A 161 -18.98 -10.27 18.92
C SER A 161 -18.65 -11.62 18.24
N PRO A 162 -19.15 -12.76 18.78
CA PRO A 162 -18.93 -14.07 18.15
C PRO A 162 -19.38 -14.13 16.68
N ARG A 163 -20.42 -13.39 16.33
CA ARG A 163 -20.91 -13.30 14.95
C ARG A 163 -19.97 -12.55 14.04
N GLN A 164 -19.40 -11.45 14.51
CA GLN A 164 -18.39 -10.70 13.77
C GLN A 164 -17.10 -11.49 13.62
N GLU A 165 -16.69 -12.24 14.65
CA GLU A 165 -15.54 -13.16 14.56
C GLU A 165 -15.76 -14.20 13.46
N HIS A 166 -16.95 -14.83 13.42
CA HIS A 166 -17.30 -15.78 12.37
C HIS A 166 -17.29 -15.13 10.97
N ASP A 167 -17.86 -13.91 10.83
CA ASP A 167 -17.82 -13.17 9.55
C ASP A 167 -16.39 -12.84 9.14
N VAL A 168 -15.49 -12.51 10.08
CA VAL A 168 -14.07 -12.30 9.79
C VAL A 168 -13.43 -13.59 9.31
N GLU A 169 -13.67 -14.74 9.96
CA GLU A 169 -13.07 -16.03 9.57
C GLU A 169 -13.51 -16.46 8.17
N LEU A 170 -14.82 -16.51 7.93
CA LEU A 170 -15.38 -16.85 6.63
C LEU A 170 -14.92 -15.86 5.54
N GLY A 171 -14.94 -14.58 5.89
CA GLY A 171 -14.50 -13.52 5.00
C GLY A 171 -13.01 -13.62 4.65
N TRP A 172 -12.19 -14.06 5.58
CA TRP A 172 -10.77 -14.27 5.36
C TRP A 172 -10.49 -15.32 4.30
N ASP A 173 -11.11 -16.49 4.44
CA ASP A 173 -10.93 -17.61 3.51
C ASP A 173 -11.35 -17.21 2.08
N ILE A 174 -12.52 -16.56 1.97
CA ILE A 174 -13.02 -16.10 0.68
C ILE A 174 -12.15 -14.99 0.09
N ALA A 175 -11.71 -14.01 0.92
CA ALA A 175 -10.82 -12.95 0.46
C ALA A 175 -9.49 -13.50 -0.06
N LYS A 176 -8.92 -14.53 0.58
CA LYS A 176 -7.71 -15.22 0.10
C LYS A 176 -7.93 -15.91 -1.25
N GLU A 177 -9.08 -16.54 -1.48
CA GLU A 177 -9.38 -17.18 -2.77
C GLU A 177 -9.56 -16.15 -3.89
N ILE A 178 -10.27 -15.06 -3.69
CA ILE A 178 -10.40 -14.02 -4.72
C ILE A 178 -9.07 -13.32 -4.99
N ALA A 179 -8.23 -13.15 -3.96
CA ALA A 179 -6.89 -12.60 -4.10
C ALA A 179 -5.97 -13.54 -4.89
N ARG A 180 -6.10 -14.86 -4.69
CA ARG A 180 -5.37 -15.88 -5.48
C ARG A 180 -5.76 -15.87 -6.96
N LEU A 181 -7.02 -15.54 -7.26
CA LEU A 181 -7.53 -15.42 -8.62
C LEU A 181 -7.23 -14.05 -9.28
N ASP A 182 -6.54 -13.16 -8.56
CA ASP A 182 -6.24 -11.78 -9.01
C ASP A 182 -7.49 -10.96 -9.39
N ILE A 183 -8.63 -11.22 -8.73
CA ILE A 183 -9.88 -10.46 -8.91
C ILE A 183 -9.85 -9.18 -8.07
N GLY A 184 -9.46 -9.32 -6.79
CA GLY A 184 -9.37 -8.25 -5.80
C GLY A 184 -8.83 -8.81 -4.48
N GLN A 185 -8.82 -8.00 -3.44
CA GLN A 185 -8.26 -8.41 -2.14
C GLN A 185 -9.12 -7.95 -0.95
N THR A 186 -10.30 -7.40 -1.24
CA THR A 186 -11.25 -6.93 -0.22
C THR A 186 -12.61 -7.51 -0.46
N ILE A 187 -13.27 -7.94 0.61
CA ILE A 187 -14.69 -8.31 0.59
C ILE A 187 -15.44 -7.57 1.70
N VAL A 188 -16.75 -7.45 1.52
CA VAL A 188 -17.68 -7.04 2.55
C VAL A 188 -18.66 -8.19 2.81
N ILE A 189 -18.79 -8.58 4.06
CA ILE A 189 -19.61 -9.71 4.50
C ILE A 189 -20.54 -9.27 5.63
N LYS A 190 -21.71 -9.88 5.71
CA LYS A 190 -22.61 -9.72 6.85
C LYS A 190 -23.37 -11.01 7.10
N ASN A 191 -23.33 -11.48 8.35
CA ASN A 191 -24.09 -12.65 8.81
C ASN A 191 -23.86 -13.89 7.93
N GLY A 192 -22.59 -14.17 7.57
CA GLY A 192 -22.22 -15.29 6.70
C GLY A 192 -22.51 -15.08 5.22
N THR A 193 -22.97 -13.90 4.80
CA THR A 193 -23.28 -13.62 3.39
C THR A 193 -22.33 -12.57 2.83
N ILE A 194 -21.63 -12.90 1.75
CA ILE A 194 -20.81 -11.94 1.00
C ILE A 194 -21.74 -10.95 0.30
N VAL A 195 -21.59 -9.66 0.59
CA VAL A 195 -22.39 -8.59 0.00
C VAL A 195 -21.65 -7.77 -1.03
N ALA A 196 -20.32 -7.77 -1.00
CA ALA A 196 -19.49 -7.18 -2.04
C ALA A 196 -18.12 -7.87 -2.12
N VAL A 197 -17.61 -7.95 -3.33
CA VAL A 197 -16.24 -8.37 -3.66
C VAL A 197 -15.60 -7.22 -4.41
N GLU A 198 -14.42 -6.77 -3.99
CA GLU A 198 -13.61 -5.79 -4.72
C GLU A 198 -13.13 -6.39 -6.04
N ALA A 199 -13.19 -5.58 -7.10
CA ALA A 199 -12.57 -5.87 -8.38
C ALA A 199 -11.90 -4.59 -8.91
N LEU A 200 -12.09 -4.22 -10.17
CA LEU A 200 -11.48 -3.06 -10.82
C LEU A 200 -11.86 -1.72 -10.15
N GLU A 201 -13.03 -1.64 -9.51
CA GLU A 201 -13.53 -0.42 -8.86
C GLU A 201 -12.70 0.03 -7.66
N GLY A 202 -11.95 -0.89 -7.05
CA GLY A 202 -11.10 -0.64 -5.88
C GLY A 202 -11.84 -0.68 -4.53
N THR A 203 -11.05 -0.71 -3.45
CA THR A 203 -11.51 -0.97 -2.08
C THR A 203 -12.64 -0.04 -1.64
N ASN A 204 -12.51 1.27 -1.87
CA ASN A 204 -13.47 2.25 -1.35
C ASN A 204 -14.87 2.10 -1.98
N GLU A 205 -14.93 1.84 -3.27
CA GLU A 205 -16.21 1.64 -3.97
C GLU A 205 -16.85 0.30 -3.60
N ALA A 206 -16.03 -0.76 -3.41
CA ALA A 206 -16.51 -2.05 -2.90
C ALA A 206 -17.11 -1.90 -1.47
N ILE A 207 -16.50 -1.10 -0.59
CA ILE A 207 -17.02 -0.80 0.75
C ILE A 207 -18.36 -0.07 0.66
N LYS A 208 -18.47 0.99 -0.15
CA LYS A 208 -19.72 1.75 -0.33
C LYS A 208 -20.86 0.83 -0.79
N ARG A 209 -20.60 0.04 -1.83
CA ARG A 209 -21.56 -0.90 -2.39
C ARG A 209 -21.98 -1.95 -1.37
N GLY A 210 -21.01 -2.58 -0.70
CA GLY A 210 -21.25 -3.60 0.31
C GLY A 210 -22.00 -3.07 1.54
N GLY A 211 -21.60 -1.90 2.03
CA GLY A 211 -22.24 -1.24 3.16
C GLY A 211 -23.69 -0.86 2.88
N THR A 212 -23.96 -0.30 1.69
CA THR A 212 -25.32 0.03 1.25
C THR A 212 -26.23 -1.22 1.22
N LEU A 213 -25.72 -2.33 0.68
CA LEU A 213 -26.47 -3.60 0.62
C LEU A 213 -26.67 -4.21 2.01
N ALA A 214 -25.66 -4.13 2.86
CA ALA A 214 -25.71 -4.65 4.23
C ALA A 214 -26.53 -3.75 5.18
N ARG A 215 -26.71 -2.48 4.85
CA ARG A 215 -27.27 -1.39 5.67
C ARG A 215 -26.37 -1.03 6.85
N GLU A 216 -26.28 -1.86 7.89
CA GLU A 216 -25.45 -1.61 9.07
C GLU A 216 -24.88 -2.92 9.61
N GLY A 217 -23.71 -2.84 10.26
CA GLY A 217 -23.10 -3.98 10.95
C GLY A 217 -22.29 -4.91 10.03
N ALA A 218 -21.93 -4.47 8.84
CA ALA A 218 -21.06 -5.25 7.93
C ALA A 218 -19.64 -5.37 8.47
N VAL A 219 -18.96 -6.42 8.05
CA VAL A 219 -17.53 -6.68 8.25
C VAL A 219 -16.82 -6.53 6.90
N MET A 220 -15.77 -5.76 6.87
CA MET A 220 -14.83 -5.68 5.75
C MET A 220 -13.60 -6.51 6.07
N VAL A 221 -13.17 -7.36 5.14
CA VAL A 221 -11.94 -8.13 5.24
C VAL A 221 -11.03 -7.76 4.07
N LYS A 222 -9.79 -7.34 4.35
CA LYS A 222 -8.77 -7.03 3.35
C LYS A 222 -7.51 -7.83 3.62
N VAL A 223 -7.07 -8.58 2.62
CA VAL A 223 -5.91 -9.47 2.70
C VAL A 223 -4.84 -9.09 1.68
N SER A 224 -3.66 -9.67 1.79
CA SER A 224 -2.66 -9.65 0.72
C SER A 224 -2.84 -10.81 -0.24
N LYS A 225 -2.40 -10.64 -1.49
CA LYS A 225 -2.30 -11.72 -2.47
C LYS A 225 -1.23 -12.73 -2.02
N PRO A 226 -1.32 -14.03 -2.39
CA PRO A 226 -0.34 -15.05 -1.99
C PRO A 226 1.10 -14.72 -2.40
N ASN A 227 1.29 -14.16 -3.60
CA ASN A 227 2.60 -13.83 -4.18
C ASN A 227 2.79 -12.31 -4.33
N GLN A 228 2.22 -11.53 -3.40
CA GLN A 228 2.26 -10.07 -3.47
C GLN A 228 3.69 -9.53 -3.48
N ASP A 229 4.04 -8.74 -4.48
CA ASP A 229 5.33 -8.07 -4.53
C ASP A 229 5.30 -6.82 -3.65
N MET A 230 5.88 -6.94 -2.46
CA MET A 230 5.90 -5.88 -1.45
C MET A 230 6.72 -4.64 -1.87
N ARG A 231 7.35 -4.64 -3.04
CA ARG A 231 8.07 -3.46 -3.55
C ARG A 231 7.10 -2.40 -4.09
N PHE A 232 5.91 -2.80 -4.56
CA PHE A 232 4.95 -1.87 -5.18
C PHE A 232 3.47 -2.18 -4.90
N ASP A 233 3.15 -3.36 -4.39
CA ASP A 233 1.77 -3.74 -4.08
C ASP A 233 1.65 -4.10 -2.59
N VAL A 234 1.37 -3.10 -1.75
CA VAL A 234 1.17 -3.25 -0.31
C VAL A 234 -0.26 -2.88 0.03
N PRO A 235 -1.00 -3.76 0.72
CA PRO A 235 -2.32 -3.40 1.23
C PRO A 235 -2.24 -2.20 2.17
N VAL A 236 -3.12 -1.23 1.97
CA VAL A 236 -3.15 0.00 2.76
C VAL A 236 -4.55 0.24 3.30
N ILE A 237 -4.63 0.69 4.55
CA ILE A 237 -5.79 1.30 5.18
C ILE A 237 -5.39 2.71 5.63
N GLY A 238 -6.16 3.71 5.24
CA GLY A 238 -5.98 5.10 5.67
C GLY A 238 -7.26 5.66 6.29
N VAL A 239 -7.18 6.90 6.74
CA VAL A 239 -8.32 7.64 7.35
C VAL A 239 -9.52 7.64 6.41
N GLU A 240 -9.30 7.84 5.11
CA GLU A 240 -10.38 7.87 4.11
C GLU A 240 -11.12 6.51 4.01
N THR A 241 -10.40 5.39 4.05
CA THR A 241 -11.00 4.05 4.05
C THR A 241 -11.88 3.84 5.29
N VAL A 242 -11.39 4.25 6.47
CA VAL A 242 -12.15 4.14 7.74
C VAL A 242 -13.38 5.05 7.70
N ARG A 243 -13.26 6.28 7.17
CA ARG A 243 -14.38 7.22 7.03
C ARG A 243 -15.48 6.62 6.13
N ILE A 244 -15.10 6.15 4.95
CA ILE A 244 -16.04 5.53 4.00
C ILE A 244 -16.70 4.29 4.63
N ALA A 245 -15.94 3.46 5.33
CA ALA A 245 -16.46 2.28 6.01
C ALA A 245 -17.51 2.66 7.07
N ALA A 246 -17.21 3.67 7.90
CA ALA A 246 -18.13 4.17 8.93
C ALA A 246 -19.44 4.71 8.33
N GLU A 247 -19.32 5.56 7.29
CA GLU A 247 -20.46 6.15 6.59
C GLU A 247 -21.31 5.11 5.86
N SER A 248 -20.69 4.02 5.42
CA SER A 248 -21.38 2.90 4.75
C SER A 248 -21.95 1.86 5.69
N GLY A 249 -21.86 2.03 7.02
CA GLY A 249 -22.41 1.08 7.99
C GLY A 249 -21.56 -0.15 8.25
N VAL A 250 -20.29 -0.16 7.83
CA VAL A 250 -19.29 -1.17 8.23
C VAL A 250 -18.93 -0.95 9.69
N ARG A 251 -18.84 -2.01 10.47
CA ARG A 251 -18.52 -1.98 11.91
C ARG A 251 -17.22 -2.70 12.26
N VAL A 252 -16.70 -3.49 11.37
CA VAL A 252 -15.40 -4.18 11.55
C VAL A 252 -14.59 -4.06 10.28
N ILE A 253 -13.32 -3.69 10.46
CA ILE A 253 -12.27 -3.79 9.42
C ILE A 253 -11.26 -4.82 9.90
N ALA A 254 -11.12 -5.92 9.18
CA ALA A 254 -10.12 -6.94 9.41
C ALA A 254 -9.04 -6.89 8.33
N VAL A 255 -7.76 -6.85 8.75
CA VAL A 255 -6.61 -6.73 7.84
C VAL A 255 -5.53 -7.77 8.15
N GLU A 256 -4.62 -7.99 7.22
CA GLU A 256 -3.50 -8.92 7.39
C GLU A 256 -2.37 -8.27 8.19
N ALA A 257 -2.04 -8.88 9.34
CA ALA A 257 -0.97 -8.45 10.22
C ALA A 257 0.40 -8.59 9.53
N GLY A 258 1.27 -7.61 9.77
CA GLY A 258 2.62 -7.57 9.19
C GLY A 258 2.67 -7.31 7.68
N LYS A 259 1.51 -7.19 7.00
CA LYS A 259 1.44 -6.95 5.55
C LYS A 259 0.63 -5.72 5.17
N THR A 260 -0.26 -5.25 6.04
CA THR A 260 -1.10 -4.07 5.78
C THR A 260 -0.53 -2.85 6.47
N LEU A 261 -0.35 -1.75 5.73
CA LEU A 261 0.02 -0.44 6.28
C LEU A 261 -1.23 0.30 6.77
N LEU A 262 -1.16 0.84 7.98
CA LEU A 262 -2.11 1.79 8.54
C LEU A 262 -1.52 3.19 8.39
N LEU A 263 -1.87 3.88 7.31
CA LEU A 263 -1.37 5.24 7.07
C LEU A 263 -2.08 6.22 8.00
N GLU A 264 -1.30 7.13 8.61
CA GLU A 264 -1.78 8.03 9.66
C GLU A 264 -2.43 7.24 10.81
N ARG A 265 -1.71 6.23 11.31
CA ARG A 265 -2.19 5.21 12.24
C ARG A 265 -3.00 5.77 13.42
N ASP A 266 -2.54 6.84 14.05
CA ASP A 266 -3.20 7.44 15.21
C ASP A 266 -4.55 8.05 14.82
N ALA A 267 -4.64 8.69 13.66
CA ALA A 267 -5.89 9.22 13.12
C ALA A 267 -6.87 8.11 12.72
N VAL A 268 -6.38 7.00 12.14
CA VAL A 268 -7.17 5.79 11.86
C VAL A 268 -7.77 5.23 13.15
N ILE A 269 -6.98 5.07 14.22
CA ILE A 269 -7.42 4.57 15.52
C ILE A 269 -8.46 5.51 16.15
N ALA A 270 -8.20 6.82 16.13
CA ALA A 270 -9.11 7.81 16.68
C ALA A 270 -10.46 7.82 15.97
N LEU A 271 -10.45 7.82 14.64
CA LEU A 271 -11.68 7.81 13.83
C LEU A 271 -12.46 6.51 14.00
N ALA A 272 -11.81 5.34 13.97
CA ALA A 272 -12.46 4.05 14.17
C ALA A 272 -13.12 3.99 15.55
N SER A 273 -12.42 4.42 16.61
CA SER A 273 -12.96 4.45 17.98
C SER A 273 -14.15 5.41 18.10
N ALA A 274 -14.06 6.61 17.53
CA ALA A 274 -15.15 7.59 17.53
C ALA A 274 -16.38 7.10 16.77
N SER A 275 -16.20 6.25 15.75
CA SER A 275 -17.26 5.65 14.95
C SER A 275 -17.78 4.32 15.52
N ASN A 276 -17.35 3.93 16.72
CA ASN A 276 -17.65 2.61 17.33
C ASN A 276 -17.38 1.44 16.37
N MET A 277 -16.27 1.55 15.63
CA MET A 277 -15.82 0.58 14.64
C MET A 277 -14.60 -0.16 15.18
N SER A 278 -14.55 -1.46 14.99
CA SER A 278 -13.39 -2.28 15.33
C SER A 278 -12.43 -2.38 14.14
N VAL A 279 -11.14 -2.22 14.43
CA VAL A 279 -10.05 -2.54 13.48
C VAL A 279 -9.23 -3.66 14.11
N VAL A 280 -9.12 -4.79 13.41
CA VAL A 280 -8.39 -5.96 13.86
C VAL A 280 -7.38 -6.42 12.82
N ALA A 281 -6.25 -6.97 13.26
CA ALA A 281 -5.28 -7.61 12.37
C ALA A 281 -5.04 -9.07 12.77
N ARG A 282 -4.97 -9.95 11.76
CA ARG A 282 -4.74 -11.40 11.89
C ARG A 282 -3.52 -11.86 11.11
#